data_8f86fc63a8126f73dcac0f52c08aaebf
#
_entry.id   8f86fc63a8126f73dcac0f52c08aaebf
#
_cell.length_a   1.000
_cell.length_b   1.000
_cell.length_c   1.000
_cell.angle_alpha   90.00
_cell.angle_beta   90.00
_cell.angle_gamma   90.00
#
_symmetry.space_group_name_H-M   'P 1'
#
loop_
_entity.id
_entity.type
_entity.pdbx_description
1 polymer ?
#
loop_
_entity_poly.entity_id
_entity_poly.type
_entity_poly.pdbx_seq_one_letter_code
_entity_poly.pdbx_strand_id
1 'polypeptide(L)'
;MPIRQFHGAADDYNPVAPCRPYFERLRAAGKDAKLTEFPDAHHAFDNPLAPKTPTVLKGAQCVRACKLKEEPLGIIINAETGQLFTYADPCVQTDPHIGYNEVAAIATREAVKGLLQTVFRLQ
;
A
#
# COMPACT_ATOMS: atom_id res chain seq x y z
N MET A 1 -15.45 -14.30 -0.37
CA MET A 1 -15.40 -12.98 0.33
C MET A 1 -14.65 -12.00 -0.57
N PRO A 2 -15.19 -10.80 -0.82
CA PRO A 2 -14.52 -9.79 -1.65
C PRO A 2 -13.27 -9.22 -0.96
N ILE A 3 -12.25 -8.93 -1.76
CA ILE A 3 -10.99 -8.29 -1.34
C ILE A 3 -10.91 -6.95 -2.05
N ARG A 4 -10.72 -5.86 -1.29
CA ARG A 4 -10.59 -4.50 -1.83
C ARG A 4 -9.38 -3.83 -1.21
N GLN A 5 -8.52 -3.28 -2.07
CA GLN A 5 -7.41 -2.43 -1.66
C GLN A 5 -7.55 -1.06 -2.34
N PHE A 6 -7.36 -0.02 -1.57
CA PHE A 6 -7.29 1.36 -2.03
C PHE A 6 -5.88 1.87 -1.76
N HIS A 7 -5.21 2.41 -2.78
CA HIS A 7 -3.80 2.72 -2.68
C HIS A 7 -3.47 4.03 -3.39
N GLY A 8 -2.60 4.82 -2.78
CA GLY A 8 -2.06 5.99 -3.43
C GLY A 8 -0.99 5.60 -4.47
N ALA A 9 -1.14 6.03 -5.71
CA ALA A 9 -0.15 5.73 -6.75
C ALA A 9 1.14 6.56 -6.58
N ALA A 10 1.06 7.69 -5.83
CA ALA A 10 2.20 8.51 -5.47
C ALA A 10 2.81 8.14 -4.09
N ASP A 11 2.38 7.02 -3.50
CA ASP A 11 2.91 6.52 -2.24
C ASP A 11 4.35 6.01 -2.44
N ASP A 12 5.30 6.79 -1.95
CA ASP A 12 6.73 6.47 -1.99
C ASP A 12 7.22 5.87 -0.65
N TYR A 13 6.32 5.72 0.32
CA TYR A 13 6.60 4.97 1.55
C TYR A 13 6.39 3.48 1.34
N ASN A 14 5.21 3.11 0.83
CA ASN A 14 4.84 1.76 0.46
C ASN A 14 4.35 1.77 -1.01
N PRO A 15 5.23 1.60 -1.99
CA PRO A 15 4.85 1.67 -3.41
C PRO A 15 3.79 0.64 -3.80
N VAL A 16 2.85 1.04 -4.66
CA VAL A 16 1.76 0.17 -5.14
C VAL A 16 2.22 -0.91 -6.11
N ALA A 17 3.39 -0.77 -6.70
CA ALA A 17 3.88 -1.66 -7.76
C ALA A 17 3.83 -3.16 -7.40
N PRO A 18 4.23 -3.61 -6.19
CA PRO A 18 4.10 -5.02 -5.80
C PRO A 18 2.66 -5.51 -5.66
N CYS A 19 1.71 -4.60 -5.40
CA CYS A 19 0.30 -4.96 -5.22
C CYS A 19 -0.36 -5.37 -6.54
N ARG A 20 0.04 -4.79 -7.67
CA ARG A 20 -0.55 -5.07 -8.99
C ARG A 20 -0.46 -6.55 -9.36
N PRO A 21 0.73 -7.19 -9.45
CA PRO A 21 0.84 -8.61 -9.76
C PRO A 21 0.21 -9.50 -8.68
N TYR A 22 0.18 -9.07 -7.43
CA TYR A 22 -0.50 -9.80 -6.36
C TYR A 22 -2.00 -9.87 -6.62
N PHE A 23 -2.65 -8.76 -6.96
CA PHE A 23 -4.07 -8.72 -7.30
C PHE A 23 -4.40 -9.47 -8.61
N GLU A 24 -3.49 -9.47 -9.58
CA GLU A 24 -3.62 -10.31 -10.78
C GLU A 24 -3.67 -11.79 -10.44
N ARG A 25 -2.76 -12.27 -9.57
CA ARG A 25 -2.77 -13.68 -9.09
C ARG A 25 -4.04 -14.02 -8.34
N LEU A 26 -4.55 -13.11 -7.49
CA LEU A 26 -5.81 -13.33 -6.78
C LEU A 26 -6.99 -13.50 -7.75
N ARG A 27 -7.08 -12.65 -8.76
CA ARG A 27 -8.13 -12.75 -9.79
C ARG A 27 -7.98 -14.03 -10.63
N ALA A 28 -6.77 -14.38 -11.01
CA ALA A 28 -6.49 -15.63 -11.72
C ALA A 28 -6.86 -16.87 -10.89
N ALA A 29 -6.77 -16.79 -9.57
CA ALA A 29 -7.25 -17.81 -8.63
C ALA A 29 -8.76 -17.74 -8.34
N GLY A 30 -9.54 -17.00 -9.15
CA GLY A 30 -11.00 -16.90 -9.01
C GLY A 30 -11.47 -16.09 -7.80
N LYS A 31 -10.61 -15.26 -7.20
CA LYS A 31 -11.01 -14.41 -6.07
C LYS A 31 -11.62 -13.10 -6.57
N ASP A 32 -12.68 -12.64 -5.90
CA ASP A 32 -13.24 -11.30 -6.10
C ASP A 32 -12.29 -10.28 -5.47
N ALA A 33 -11.27 -9.87 -6.24
CA ALA A 33 -10.21 -9.00 -5.78
C ALA A 33 -10.07 -7.77 -6.68
N LYS A 34 -10.10 -6.56 -6.07
CA LYS A 34 -9.96 -5.28 -6.77
C LYS A 34 -8.95 -4.39 -6.07
N LEU A 35 -7.98 -3.89 -6.83
CA LEU A 35 -7.08 -2.80 -6.47
C LEU A 35 -7.61 -1.51 -7.11
N THR A 36 -7.77 -0.46 -6.31
CA THR A 36 -8.11 0.90 -6.76
C THR A 36 -6.95 1.81 -6.45
N GLU A 37 -6.41 2.46 -7.47
CA GLU A 37 -5.28 3.37 -7.36
C GLU A 37 -5.73 4.82 -7.53
N PHE A 38 -5.20 5.73 -6.71
CA PHE A 38 -5.44 7.16 -6.79
C PHE A 38 -4.13 7.86 -7.22
N PRO A 39 -4.07 8.46 -8.43
CA PRO A 39 -2.83 8.95 -9.04
C PRO A 39 -2.00 9.88 -8.16
N ASP A 40 -2.65 10.85 -7.50
CA ASP A 40 -2.00 11.92 -6.73
C ASP A 40 -2.04 11.69 -5.21
N ALA A 41 -2.43 10.49 -4.77
CA ALA A 41 -2.50 10.18 -3.36
C ALA A 41 -1.18 9.59 -2.86
N HIS A 42 -0.70 10.12 -1.74
CA HIS A 42 0.50 9.68 -1.03
C HIS A 42 0.15 8.73 0.12
N HIS A 43 1.16 8.28 0.85
CA HIS A 43 0.94 7.53 2.08
C HIS A 43 0.07 8.30 3.07
N ALA A 44 -0.84 7.62 3.77
CA ALA A 44 -1.83 8.20 4.69
C ALA A 44 -2.83 9.17 4.01
N PHE A 45 -3.15 8.96 2.73
CA PHE A 45 -4.07 9.82 1.99
C PHE A 45 -5.48 9.90 2.59
N ASP A 46 -5.89 8.89 3.32
CA ASP A 46 -7.20 8.77 3.96
C ASP A 46 -7.24 9.27 5.41
N ASN A 47 -6.09 9.66 5.97
CA ASN A 47 -5.98 10.20 7.32
C ASN A 47 -6.18 11.73 7.32
N PRO A 48 -7.32 12.25 7.84
CA PRO A 48 -7.59 13.70 7.82
C PRO A 48 -6.62 14.52 8.69
N LEU A 49 -5.81 13.85 9.55
CA LEU A 49 -4.78 14.50 10.37
C LEU A 49 -3.43 14.58 9.64
N ALA A 50 -3.28 13.90 8.50
CA ALA A 50 -2.07 14.04 7.68
C ALA A 50 -2.02 15.43 7.00
N PRO A 51 -0.83 15.93 6.66
CA PRO A 51 -0.68 17.21 5.98
C PRO A 51 -1.48 17.26 4.68
N LYS A 52 -2.18 18.38 4.41
CA LYS A 52 -2.94 18.58 3.16
C LYS A 52 -2.03 18.73 1.93
N THR A 53 -0.80 19.16 2.15
CA THR A 53 0.24 19.18 1.11
C THR A 53 1.21 18.05 1.42
N PRO A 54 1.60 17.22 0.45
CA PRO A 54 2.55 16.15 0.67
C PRO A 54 3.82 16.65 1.34
N THR A 55 4.17 16.04 2.46
CA THR A 55 5.25 16.49 3.34
C THR A 55 6.18 15.33 3.65
N VAL A 56 7.48 15.58 3.67
CA VAL A 56 8.50 14.58 4.03
C VAL A 56 8.35 14.16 5.49
N LEU A 57 8.23 12.88 5.72
CA LEU A 57 8.27 12.26 7.05
C LEU A 57 9.73 11.97 7.42
N LYS A 58 10.38 12.97 7.99
CA LYS A 58 11.82 12.92 8.30
C LYS A 58 12.18 11.76 9.22
N GLY A 59 13.23 11.03 8.85
CA GLY A 59 13.78 9.91 9.63
C GLY A 59 12.97 8.61 9.55
N ALA A 60 11.80 8.61 8.90
CA ALA A 60 11.07 7.37 8.68
C ALA A 60 11.81 6.51 7.64
N GLN A 61 12.02 5.23 7.98
CA GLN A 61 12.67 4.28 7.09
C GLN A 61 11.64 3.61 6.18
N CYS A 62 12.00 3.36 4.93
CA CYS A 62 11.18 2.65 3.96
C CYS A 62 12.01 1.69 3.10
N VAL A 63 11.33 0.65 2.62
CA VAL A 63 11.93 -0.46 1.85
C VAL A 63 11.66 -0.36 0.35
N ARG A 64 11.29 0.83 -0.14
CA ARG A 64 10.86 1.04 -1.54
C ARG A 64 11.92 0.67 -2.58
N ALA A 65 13.20 0.69 -2.22
CA ALA A 65 14.32 0.31 -3.09
C ALA A 65 14.81 -1.13 -2.83
N CYS A 66 14.24 -1.84 -1.83
CA CYS A 66 14.66 -3.19 -1.50
C CYS A 66 13.89 -4.22 -2.35
N LYS A 67 14.60 -5.22 -2.85
CA LYS A 67 14.00 -6.41 -3.43
C LYS A 67 13.95 -7.49 -2.36
N LEU A 68 12.80 -7.58 -1.69
CA LEU A 68 12.62 -8.52 -0.59
C LEU A 68 11.92 -9.79 -1.07
N LYS A 69 12.31 -10.91 -0.50
CA LYS A 69 11.69 -12.21 -0.70
C LYS A 69 11.42 -12.87 0.64
N GLU A 70 10.23 -13.43 0.78
CA GLU A 70 9.89 -14.26 1.93
C GLU A 70 10.29 -15.70 1.65
N GLU A 71 11.09 -16.26 2.53
CA GLU A 71 11.45 -17.67 2.59
C GLU A 71 10.54 -18.41 3.59
N PRO A 72 10.55 -19.75 3.65
CA PRO A 72 9.76 -20.51 4.60
C PRO A 72 9.91 -20.00 6.04
N LEU A 73 8.84 -20.12 6.82
CA LEU A 73 8.75 -19.66 8.22
C LEU A 73 8.77 -18.14 8.41
N GLY A 74 8.48 -17.38 7.35
CA GLY A 74 8.38 -15.90 7.45
C GLY A 74 9.74 -15.20 7.49
N ILE A 75 10.81 -15.87 7.08
CA ILE A 75 12.16 -15.28 7.01
C ILE A 75 12.21 -14.37 5.79
N ILE A 76 12.55 -13.09 6.01
CA ILE A 76 12.71 -12.11 4.93
C ILE A 76 14.17 -11.97 4.57
N ILE A 77 14.48 -12.14 3.30
CA ILE A 77 15.82 -11.94 2.75
C ILE A 77 15.83 -10.81 1.73
N ASN A 78 16.98 -10.15 1.57
CA ASN A 78 17.24 -9.30 0.42
C ASN A 78 17.55 -10.21 -0.78
N ALA A 79 16.69 -10.19 -1.81
CA ALA A 79 16.80 -11.07 -2.96
C ALA A 79 18.02 -10.78 -3.85
N GLU A 80 18.65 -9.61 -3.72
CA GLU A 80 19.86 -9.25 -4.47
C GLU A 80 21.12 -9.81 -3.80
N THR A 81 21.15 -9.83 -2.46
CA THR A 81 22.32 -10.27 -1.70
C THR A 81 22.19 -11.70 -1.17
N GLY A 82 20.98 -12.23 -1.09
CA GLY A 82 20.67 -13.52 -0.45
C GLY A 82 20.82 -13.51 1.08
N GLN A 83 21.09 -12.35 1.69
CA GLN A 83 21.27 -12.21 3.13
C GLN A 83 19.95 -11.92 3.84
N LEU A 84 19.91 -12.24 5.13
CA LEU A 84 18.79 -11.87 6.00
C LEU A 84 18.59 -10.35 5.96
N PHE A 85 17.35 -9.93 5.64
CA PHE A 85 17.03 -8.51 5.61
C PHE A 85 17.01 -7.90 7.01
N THR A 86 17.59 -6.73 7.14
CA THR A 86 17.49 -5.87 8.32
C THR A 86 17.32 -4.41 7.88
N TYR A 87 16.83 -3.54 8.76
CA TYR A 87 16.72 -2.10 8.48
C TYR A 87 18.05 -1.37 8.39
N ALA A 88 19.19 -2.06 8.61
CA ALA A 88 20.54 -1.57 8.31
C ALA A 88 21.00 -1.90 6.88
N ASP A 89 20.18 -2.60 6.10
CA ASP A 89 20.48 -2.96 4.71
C ASP A 89 20.65 -1.70 3.86
N PRO A 90 21.65 -1.63 2.97
CA PRO A 90 21.88 -0.46 2.11
C PRO A 90 20.73 -0.07 1.18
N CYS A 91 19.79 -0.97 0.91
CA CYS A 91 18.61 -0.66 0.12
C CYS A 91 17.55 0.16 0.89
N VAL A 92 17.64 0.20 2.22
CA VAL A 92 16.71 0.98 3.04
C VAL A 92 16.92 2.47 2.80
N GLN A 93 15.83 3.15 2.47
CA GLN A 93 15.82 4.60 2.28
C GLN A 93 15.09 5.27 3.43
N THR A 94 15.24 6.59 3.53
CA THR A 94 14.56 7.42 4.52
C THR A 94 13.71 8.50 3.84
N ASP A 95 12.97 9.23 4.66
CA ASP A 95 12.30 10.46 4.27
C ASP A 95 11.23 10.28 3.17
N PRO A 96 10.30 9.30 3.30
CA PRO A 96 9.15 9.22 2.41
C PRO A 96 8.18 10.37 2.65
N HIS A 97 7.23 10.55 1.71
CA HIS A 97 6.18 11.55 1.83
C HIS A 97 4.90 10.96 2.42
N ILE A 98 4.21 11.78 3.20
CA ILE A 98 2.84 11.54 3.65
C ILE A 98 1.95 12.72 3.26
N GLY A 99 0.66 12.49 3.03
CA GLY A 99 -0.26 13.59 2.71
C GLY A 99 -1.70 13.14 2.58
N TYR A 100 -2.61 13.93 3.17
CA TYR A 100 -4.05 13.75 3.00
C TYR A 100 -4.49 14.14 1.59
N ASN A 101 -5.33 13.30 0.98
CA ASN A 101 -5.99 13.60 -0.29
C ASN A 101 -7.51 13.42 -0.11
N GLU A 102 -8.22 14.55 -0.02
CA GLU A 102 -9.65 14.56 0.29
C GLU A 102 -10.48 13.79 -0.74
N VAL A 103 -10.18 13.95 -2.02
CA VAL A 103 -10.91 13.28 -3.10
C VAL A 103 -10.75 11.76 -3.00
N ALA A 104 -9.52 11.28 -2.84
CA ALA A 104 -9.23 9.87 -2.68
C ALA A 104 -9.83 9.31 -1.38
N ALA A 105 -9.76 10.05 -0.28
CA ALA A 105 -10.31 9.67 1.01
C ALA A 105 -11.84 9.52 0.96
N ILE A 106 -12.54 10.46 0.35
CA ILE A 106 -14.00 10.41 0.18
C ILE A 106 -14.38 9.22 -0.72
N ALA A 107 -13.72 9.07 -1.86
CA ALA A 107 -13.98 7.97 -2.79
C ALA A 107 -13.76 6.60 -2.14
N THR A 108 -12.70 6.46 -1.35
CA THR A 108 -12.42 5.23 -0.57
C THR A 108 -13.53 4.94 0.42
N ARG A 109 -13.95 5.95 1.20
CA ARG A 109 -15.00 5.80 2.21
C ARG A 109 -16.32 5.36 1.60
N GLU A 110 -16.74 5.99 0.51
CA GLU A 110 -17.98 5.63 -0.19
C GLU A 110 -17.89 4.21 -0.79
N ALA A 111 -16.76 3.84 -1.37
CA ALA A 111 -16.56 2.49 -1.90
C ALA A 111 -16.60 1.42 -0.81
N VAL A 112 -15.98 1.67 0.34
CA VAL A 112 -16.03 0.76 1.51
C VAL A 112 -17.46 0.65 2.05
N LYS A 113 -18.15 1.77 2.22
CA LYS A 113 -19.54 1.81 2.67
C LYS A 113 -20.45 0.98 1.76
N GLY A 114 -20.39 1.20 0.44
CA GLY A 114 -21.18 0.44 -0.53
C GLY A 114 -20.86 -1.06 -0.52
N LEU A 115 -19.58 -1.42 -0.36
CA LEU A 115 -19.18 -2.82 -0.21
C LEU A 115 -19.80 -3.45 1.03
N LEU A 116 -19.71 -2.79 2.18
CA LEU A 116 -20.26 -3.30 3.44
C LEU A 116 -21.78 -3.44 3.37
N GLN A 117 -22.47 -2.44 2.80
CA GLN A 117 -23.93 -2.52 2.57
C GLN A 117 -24.29 -3.74 1.73
N THR A 118 -23.54 -4.00 0.65
CA THR A 118 -23.79 -5.14 -0.23
C THR A 118 -23.52 -6.48 0.46
N VAL A 119 -22.37 -6.61 1.11
CA VAL A 119 -21.92 -7.88 1.73
C VAL A 119 -22.78 -8.25 2.94
N PHE A 120 -23.16 -7.28 3.73
CA PHE A 120 -23.93 -7.50 4.97
C PHE A 120 -25.40 -7.18 4.84
N ARG A 121 -25.88 -6.83 3.64
CA ARG A 121 -27.29 -6.46 3.36
C ARG A 121 -27.81 -5.37 4.32
N LEU A 122 -26.96 -4.38 4.61
CA LEU A 122 -27.33 -3.25 5.47
C LEU A 122 -28.25 -2.29 4.72
N GLN A 123 -29.24 -1.74 5.42
CA GLN A 123 -30.15 -0.71 4.90
C GLN A 123 -29.61 0.67 5.18
#